data_978510f77b1c5fae8a0ed897032912d7
#
_entry.id   978510f77b1c5fae8a0ed897032912d7
#
_cell.length_a   1.000
_cell.length_b   1.000
_cell.length_c   1.000
_cell.angle_alpha   90.00
_cell.angle_beta   90.00
_cell.angle_gamma   90.00
#
_symmetry.space_group_name_H-M   'P 1'
#
loop_
_entity.id
_entity.type
_entity.pdbx_description
1 polymer ?
#
loop_
_entity_poly.entity_id
_entity_poly.type
_entity_poly.pdbx_seq_one_letter_code
_entity_poly.pdbx_strand_id
1 'polypeptide(L)'
;MAWFVKTETFTAVAAALPIEQRRPTLEAHRHWVVQEAAAGRRLQSGYLVDDNRRPGGGGLLMFEASSYAEARAWVQNDPMIRAGLVDWQLHEWIPVSGDGWS
;
A
#
# COMPACT_ATOMS: atom_id res chain seq x y z
N MET A 1 -11.03 -5.94 -15.30
CA MET A 1 -10.47 -5.29 -14.10
C MET A 1 -9.04 -4.86 -14.42
N ALA A 2 -8.63 -3.76 -13.86
CA ALA A 2 -7.29 -3.24 -14.05
C ALA A 2 -6.48 -3.38 -12.76
N TRP A 3 -5.15 -3.38 -12.91
CA TRP A 3 -4.24 -3.40 -11.77
C TRP A 3 -3.78 -1.99 -11.43
N PHE A 4 -3.72 -1.71 -10.14
CA PHE A 4 -3.30 -0.41 -9.62
C PHE A 4 -2.16 -0.60 -8.63
N VAL A 5 -1.32 0.41 -8.53
CA VAL A 5 -0.16 0.41 -7.63
C VAL A 5 -0.22 1.66 -6.77
N LYS A 6 -0.26 1.47 -5.47
CA LYS A 6 -0.10 2.57 -4.52
C LYS A 6 1.29 2.45 -3.91
N THR A 7 2.08 3.51 -4.04
CA THR A 7 3.40 3.61 -3.40
C THR A 7 3.33 4.65 -2.31
N GLU A 8 4.11 4.46 -1.25
CA GLU A 8 4.09 5.37 -0.12
C GLU A 8 5.43 5.42 0.61
N THR A 9 5.69 6.56 1.23
CA THR A 9 6.79 6.73 2.18
C THR A 9 6.23 7.43 3.41
N PHE A 10 6.85 7.23 4.57
CA PHE A 10 6.48 8.00 5.75
C PHE A 10 6.70 9.49 5.51
N THR A 11 5.77 10.32 5.99
CA THR A 11 6.02 11.75 6.07
C THR A 11 7.21 12.01 7.02
N ALA A 12 7.83 13.18 6.89
CA ALA A 12 8.95 13.54 7.78
C ALA A 12 8.50 13.51 9.24
N VAL A 13 7.29 13.96 9.54
CA VAL A 13 6.74 13.95 10.89
C VAL A 13 6.58 12.51 11.39
N ALA A 14 5.99 11.64 10.57
CA ALA A 14 5.78 10.25 10.97
C ALA A 14 7.10 9.49 11.14
N ALA A 15 8.08 9.75 10.27
CA ALA A 15 9.39 9.12 10.37
C ALA A 15 10.12 9.51 11.66
N ALA A 16 9.85 10.69 12.20
CA ALA A 16 10.45 11.16 13.45
C ALA A 16 9.76 10.62 14.70
N LEU A 17 8.58 10.00 14.57
CA LEU A 17 7.87 9.44 15.72
C LEU A 17 8.55 8.16 16.20
N PRO A 18 8.52 7.88 17.52
CA PRO A 18 8.92 6.57 18.02
C PRO A 18 8.09 5.45 17.39
N ILE A 19 8.70 4.29 17.21
CA ILE A 19 8.04 3.15 16.58
C ILE A 19 6.75 2.75 17.32
N GLU A 20 6.72 2.92 18.64
CA GLU A 20 5.55 2.58 19.46
C GLU A 20 4.33 3.43 19.11
N GLN A 21 4.55 4.65 18.62
CA GLN A 21 3.47 5.54 18.22
C GLN A 21 2.95 5.23 16.82
N ARG A 22 3.76 4.59 15.99
CA ARG A 22 3.36 4.17 14.63
C ARG A 22 2.77 2.78 14.61
N ARG A 23 3.16 1.93 15.57
CA ARG A 23 2.80 0.50 15.57
C ARG A 23 1.29 0.24 15.50
N PRO A 24 0.43 0.94 16.26
CA PRO A 24 -1.01 0.67 16.17
C PRO A 24 -1.57 0.89 14.77
N THR A 25 -1.11 1.91 14.06
CA THR A 25 -1.55 2.20 12.70
C THR A 25 -1.01 1.16 11.73
N LEU A 26 0.24 0.73 11.90
CA LEU A 26 0.83 -0.34 11.08
C LEU A 26 0.07 -1.66 11.25
N GLU A 27 -0.32 -1.98 12.47
CA GLU A 27 -1.12 -3.18 12.74
C GLU A 27 -2.53 -3.06 12.17
N ALA A 28 -3.14 -1.89 12.27
CA ALA A 28 -4.45 -1.63 11.66
C ALA A 28 -4.39 -1.78 10.14
N HIS A 29 -3.33 -1.28 9.50
CA HIS A 29 -3.11 -1.45 8.06
C HIS A 29 -3.01 -2.92 7.70
N ARG A 30 -2.20 -3.68 8.42
CA ARG A 30 -2.03 -5.12 8.16
C ARG A 30 -3.34 -5.87 8.30
N HIS A 31 -4.10 -5.55 9.34
CA HIS A 31 -5.42 -6.14 9.57
C HIS A 31 -6.40 -5.80 8.44
N TRP A 32 -6.40 -4.54 8.00
CA TRP A 32 -7.24 -4.09 6.88
C TRP A 32 -6.92 -4.86 5.60
N VAL A 33 -5.63 -5.05 5.29
CA VAL A 33 -5.21 -5.82 4.11
C VAL A 33 -5.73 -7.26 4.19
N VAL A 34 -5.59 -7.90 5.34
CA VAL A 34 -6.06 -9.28 5.54
C VAL A 34 -7.57 -9.37 5.35
N GLN A 35 -8.32 -8.43 5.92
CA GLN A 35 -9.77 -8.40 5.79
C GLN A 35 -10.22 -8.20 4.34
N GLU A 36 -9.57 -7.28 3.61
CA GLU A 36 -9.92 -7.01 2.22
C GLU A 36 -9.60 -8.20 1.31
N ALA A 37 -8.48 -8.86 1.54
CA ALA A 37 -8.14 -10.09 0.83
C ALA A 37 -9.16 -11.19 1.10
N ALA A 38 -9.57 -11.36 2.34
CA ALA A 38 -10.60 -12.35 2.72
C ALA A 38 -11.95 -12.04 2.09
N ALA A 39 -12.25 -10.76 1.87
CA ALA A 39 -13.49 -10.33 1.22
C ALA A 39 -13.45 -10.50 -0.31
N GLY A 40 -12.35 -10.97 -0.87
CA GLY A 40 -12.23 -11.30 -2.29
C GLY A 40 -11.45 -10.30 -3.12
N ARG A 41 -10.91 -9.24 -2.54
CA ARG A 41 -10.10 -8.32 -3.34
C ARG A 41 -8.74 -8.95 -3.63
N ARG A 42 -8.35 -8.95 -4.89
CA ARG A 42 -7.01 -9.39 -5.28
C ARG A 42 -6.03 -8.27 -4.99
N LEU A 43 -5.10 -8.54 -4.07
CA LEU A 43 -4.12 -7.55 -3.66
C LEU A 43 -2.86 -8.22 -3.10
N GLN A 44 -1.76 -7.47 -3.14
CA GLN A 44 -0.54 -7.80 -2.42
C GLN A 44 0.00 -6.52 -1.81
N SER A 45 0.45 -6.60 -0.56
CA SER A 45 1.00 -5.46 0.17
C SER A 45 2.36 -5.84 0.75
N GLY A 46 3.29 -4.91 0.69
CA GLY A 46 4.62 -5.14 1.22
C GLY A 46 5.41 -3.85 1.35
N TYR A 47 6.66 -3.98 1.73
CA TYR A 47 7.58 -2.86 1.86
C TYR A 47 8.88 -3.17 1.12
N LEU A 48 9.59 -2.11 0.73
CA LEU A 48 10.79 -2.21 -0.08
C LEU A 48 12.02 -2.16 0.82
N VAL A 49 12.98 -3.02 0.52
CA VAL A 49 14.23 -3.12 1.28
C VAL A 49 15.41 -2.93 0.33
N ASP A 50 16.57 -2.56 0.90
CA ASP A 50 17.82 -2.46 0.14
C ASP A 50 18.50 -3.82 0.02
N ASP A 51 19.74 -3.83 -0.50
CA ASP A 51 20.53 -5.05 -0.70
C ASP A 51 20.93 -5.72 0.62
N ASN A 52 20.86 -5.01 1.74
CA ASN A 52 21.09 -5.56 3.08
C ASN A 52 19.77 -5.91 3.79
N ARG A 53 18.66 -5.93 3.07
CA ARG A 53 17.31 -6.20 3.56
C ARG A 53 16.83 -5.20 4.62
N ARG A 54 17.34 -3.98 4.58
CA ARG A 54 16.90 -2.91 5.48
C ARG A 54 15.70 -2.18 4.88
N PRO A 55 14.63 -1.95 5.66
CA PRO A 55 13.50 -1.15 5.21
C PRO A 55 13.91 0.31 5.01
N GLY A 56 13.13 1.03 4.23
CA GLY A 56 13.37 2.45 3.97
C GLY A 56 12.98 2.87 2.57
N GLY A 57 12.72 1.91 1.68
CA GLY A 57 12.25 2.18 0.34
C GLY A 57 10.77 2.48 0.23
N GLY A 58 10.06 2.46 1.36
CA GLY A 58 8.62 2.71 1.38
C GLY A 58 7.78 1.46 1.27
N GLY A 59 6.47 1.65 1.15
CA GLY A 59 5.51 0.58 0.97
C GLY A 59 4.98 0.51 -0.45
N LEU A 60 4.51 -0.67 -0.82
CA LEU A 60 3.89 -0.91 -2.12
C LEU A 60 2.68 -1.80 -1.95
N LEU A 61 1.54 -1.36 -2.51
CA LEU A 61 0.30 -2.09 -2.50
C LEU A 61 -0.18 -2.22 -3.94
N MET A 62 -0.35 -3.46 -4.40
CA MET A 62 -0.89 -3.77 -5.73
C MET A 62 -2.26 -4.39 -5.58
N PHE A 63 -3.23 -3.95 -6.38
CA PHE A 63 -4.59 -4.46 -6.27
C PHE A 63 -5.36 -4.27 -7.56
N GLU A 64 -6.43 -5.09 -7.73
CA GLU A 64 -7.35 -4.94 -8.84
C GLU A 64 -8.50 -4.01 -8.46
N ALA A 65 -8.95 -3.22 -9.43
CA ALA A 65 -10.14 -2.37 -9.31
C ALA A 65 -10.78 -2.18 -10.67
N SER A 66 -12.03 -1.73 -10.67
CA SER A 66 -12.79 -1.54 -11.90
C SER A 66 -12.42 -0.26 -12.64
N SER A 67 -11.89 0.74 -11.91
CA SER A 67 -11.52 2.03 -12.48
C SER A 67 -10.55 2.74 -11.54
N TYR A 68 -9.89 3.79 -12.04
CA TYR A 68 -9.04 4.63 -11.19
C TYR A 68 -9.86 5.26 -10.05
N ALA A 69 -11.07 5.73 -10.35
CA ALA A 69 -11.92 6.34 -9.33
C ALA A 69 -12.28 5.36 -8.20
N GLU A 70 -12.61 4.10 -8.55
CA GLU A 70 -12.88 3.06 -7.56
C GLU A 70 -11.61 2.73 -6.77
N ALA A 71 -10.48 2.60 -7.45
CA ALA A 71 -9.20 2.33 -6.81
C ALA A 71 -8.85 3.41 -5.80
N ARG A 72 -9.01 4.68 -6.19
CA ARG A 72 -8.71 5.82 -5.32
C ARG A 72 -9.62 5.85 -4.10
N ALA A 73 -10.91 5.63 -4.29
CA ALA A 73 -11.87 5.61 -3.19
C ALA A 73 -11.54 4.47 -2.21
N TRP A 74 -11.21 3.30 -2.74
CA TRP A 74 -10.91 2.14 -1.91
C TRP A 74 -9.62 2.34 -1.10
N VAL A 75 -8.54 2.80 -1.74
CA VAL A 75 -7.24 2.89 -1.09
C VAL A 75 -7.22 3.93 0.03
N GLN A 76 -8.11 4.92 -0.03
CA GLN A 76 -8.23 5.94 1.02
C GLN A 76 -8.79 5.39 2.33
N ASN A 77 -9.26 4.15 2.35
CA ASN A 77 -9.61 3.45 3.59
C ASN A 77 -8.41 2.86 4.31
N ASP A 78 -7.24 2.86 3.69
CA ASP A 78 -6.01 2.37 4.31
C ASP A 78 -5.73 3.19 5.59
N PRO A 79 -5.59 2.52 6.75
CA PRO A 79 -5.31 3.22 8.00
C PRO A 79 -4.06 4.11 7.96
N MET A 80 -3.05 3.75 7.17
CA MET A 80 -1.84 4.56 7.02
C MET A 80 -2.14 5.89 6.37
N ILE A 81 -3.02 5.89 5.37
CA ILE A 81 -3.45 7.11 4.68
C ILE A 81 -4.36 7.93 5.60
N ARG A 82 -5.33 7.27 6.25
CA ARG A 82 -6.29 7.96 7.10
C ARG A 82 -5.65 8.61 8.31
N ALA A 83 -4.59 8.02 8.83
CA ALA A 83 -3.84 8.58 9.95
C ALA A 83 -2.86 9.67 9.51
N GLY A 84 -2.68 9.89 8.20
CA GLY A 84 -1.77 10.91 7.70
C GLY A 84 -0.30 10.58 7.90
N LEU A 85 0.06 9.29 8.03
CA LEU A 85 1.43 8.90 8.29
C LEU A 85 2.29 8.82 7.04
N VAL A 86 1.68 8.80 5.85
CA VAL A 86 2.39 8.56 4.60
C VAL A 86 2.06 9.61 3.55
N ASP A 87 3.06 9.90 2.73
CA ASP A 87 2.88 10.53 1.42
C ASP A 87 2.69 9.39 0.43
N TRP A 88 1.66 9.46 -0.42
CA TRP A 88 1.31 8.33 -1.26
C TRP A 88 0.95 8.78 -2.67
N GLN A 89 1.12 7.86 -3.62
CA GLN A 89 0.74 8.04 -5.01
C GLN A 89 0.02 6.80 -5.49
N LEU A 90 -0.94 7.00 -6.40
CA LEU A 90 -1.71 5.92 -6.99
C LEU A 90 -1.58 5.98 -8.51
N HIS A 91 -1.24 4.85 -9.12
CA HIS A 91 -1.15 4.72 -10.57
C HIS A 91 -1.84 3.45 -11.01
N GLU A 92 -2.46 3.49 -12.19
CA GLU A 92 -2.83 2.26 -12.87
C GLU A 92 -1.57 1.66 -13.49
N TRP A 93 -1.41 0.34 -13.38
CA TRP A 93 -0.32 -0.37 -14.03
C TRP A 93 -0.82 -1.02 -15.30
N ILE A 94 -0.22 -0.67 -16.43
CA ILE A 94 -0.50 -1.24 -17.74
C ILE A 94 0.66 -2.17 -18.09
N PRO A 95 0.54 -3.49 -17.90
CA PRO A 95 1.61 -4.41 -18.32
C PRO A 95 1.69 -4.44 -19.84
N VAL A 96 2.90 -4.31 -20.37
CA VAL A 96 3.15 -4.20 -21.81
C VAL A 96 3.89 -5.43 -22.33
N SER A 97 4.70 -6.07 -21.51
CA SER A 97 5.49 -7.23 -21.89
C SER A 97 5.69 -8.14 -20.69
N GLY A 98 6.00 -9.40 -20.98
CA GLY A 98 6.13 -10.42 -19.94
C GLY A 98 4.82 -11.12 -19.68
N ASP A 99 4.86 -12.23 -18.94
CA ASP A 99 3.71 -13.07 -18.69
C ASP A 99 3.55 -13.50 -17.23
N GLY A 100 4.17 -12.75 -16.32
CA GLY A 100 4.21 -13.09 -14.90
C GLY A 100 2.93 -12.84 -14.13
N TRP A 101 1.83 -12.46 -14.78
CA TRP A 101 0.60 -12.03 -14.13
C TRP A 101 -0.55 -13.01 -14.27
N SER A 102 -0.27 -14.18 -14.66
CA SER A 102 -1.32 -15.20 -14.82
C SER A 102 -1.98 -15.58 -13.50
#